data_77db6e6326192c0aae47a38b366f6be8
#
_entry.id   77db6e6326192c0aae47a38b366f6be8
#
_cell.length_a   1.000
_cell.length_b   1.000
_cell.length_c   1.000
_cell.angle_alpha   90.00
_cell.angle_beta   90.00
_cell.angle_gamma   90.00
#
_symmetry.space_group_name_H-M   'P 1'
#
loop_
_entity.id
_entity.type
_entity.pdbx_description
1 polymer ?
#
loop_
_entity_poly.entity_id
_entity_poly.type
_entity_poly.pdbx_seq_one_letter_code
_entity_poly.pdbx_strand_id
1 'polypeptide(L)'
;LSALPALLAAELPITKNPPISDFQNRLHDVTPYDFDAPPQGLFRTITTAEGFDEELGFHRTHEIVPVKPTDRFRPDTQAIFIVFHLHQHYQGFKIFGRCFPEAVAGLDPTMMIGQDAMHIALEDDSGYLTLSPPQDAWKPGRYKVEIHVGEQVNEMSLMGTMRFTILEEKQ
;
A
#
# COMPACT_ATOMS: atom_id res chain seq x y z
N LEU A 1 -59.02 51.69 2.93
CA LEU A 1 -58.92 50.24 3.12
C LEU A 1 -57.83 49.68 2.17
N SER A 2 -56.64 49.52 2.71
CA SER A 2 -55.49 49.05 1.99
C SER A 2 -55.42 47.50 2.14
N ALA A 3 -55.56 46.80 1.03
CA ALA A 3 -55.44 45.38 0.98
C ALA A 3 -53.91 44.98 0.96
N LEU A 4 -53.45 44.28 1.96
CA LEU A 4 -52.13 43.64 1.99
C LEU A 4 -52.06 42.53 0.94
N PRO A 5 -51.03 42.47 0.12
CA PRO A 5 -50.81 41.29 -0.77
C PRO A 5 -50.47 40.05 0.04
N ALA A 6 -51.19 38.96 -0.20
CA ALA A 6 -50.88 37.66 0.34
C ALA A 6 -49.51 37.24 -0.19
N LEU A 7 -48.56 37.02 0.73
CA LEU A 7 -47.28 36.37 0.41
C LEU A 7 -47.60 34.94 -0.01
N LEU A 8 -47.47 34.62 -1.28
CA LEU A 8 -47.42 33.23 -1.75
C LEU A 8 -46.14 32.61 -1.17
N ALA A 9 -46.29 31.72 -0.19
CA ALA A 9 -45.22 30.88 0.25
C ALA A 9 -44.83 29.96 -0.94
N ALA A 10 -43.69 30.20 -1.54
CA ALA A 10 -43.14 29.29 -2.52
C ALA A 10 -42.80 27.97 -1.79
N GLU A 11 -43.57 26.93 -2.07
CA GLU A 11 -43.23 25.59 -1.62
C GLU A 11 -41.87 25.20 -2.25
N LEU A 12 -40.86 25.03 -1.41
CA LEU A 12 -39.58 24.44 -1.84
C LEU A 12 -39.86 23.06 -2.37
N PRO A 13 -39.30 22.69 -3.53
CA PRO A 13 -39.47 21.34 -4.05
C PRO A 13 -38.94 20.33 -3.05
N ILE A 14 -39.81 19.45 -2.56
CA ILE A 14 -39.42 18.32 -1.75
C ILE A 14 -38.52 17.44 -2.67
N THR A 15 -37.22 17.49 -2.45
CA THR A 15 -36.29 16.56 -3.09
C THR A 15 -36.69 15.17 -2.63
N LYS A 16 -37.34 14.40 -3.50
CA LYS A 16 -37.61 13.00 -3.25
C LYS A 16 -36.27 12.33 -3.02
N ASN A 17 -36.06 11.77 -1.84
CA ASN A 17 -34.94 10.86 -1.62
C ASN A 17 -35.02 9.77 -2.67
N PRO A 18 -33.88 9.44 -3.32
CA PRO A 18 -33.87 8.33 -4.27
C PRO A 18 -34.37 7.06 -3.58
N PRO A 19 -35.12 6.21 -4.26
CA PRO A 19 -35.64 4.99 -3.68
C PRO A 19 -34.49 4.12 -3.16
N ILE A 20 -34.70 3.45 -2.05
CA ILE A 20 -33.71 2.58 -1.37
C ILE A 20 -33.15 1.52 -2.34
N SER A 21 -33.92 1.12 -3.33
CA SER A 21 -33.47 0.21 -4.41
C SER A 21 -32.26 0.73 -5.20
N ASP A 22 -32.13 2.04 -5.38
CA ASP A 22 -30.97 2.60 -6.09
C ASP A 22 -29.71 2.58 -5.25
N PHE A 23 -29.84 2.62 -3.93
CA PHE A 23 -28.73 2.44 -3.00
C PHE A 23 -28.22 0.98 -3.02
N GLN A 24 -29.12 0.00 -3.05
CA GLN A 24 -28.75 -1.41 -3.10
C GLN A 24 -28.11 -1.76 -4.44
N ASN A 25 -28.58 -1.20 -5.55
CA ASN A 25 -27.97 -1.43 -6.86
C ASN A 25 -26.58 -0.80 -6.98
N ARG A 26 -26.31 0.33 -6.33
CA ARG A 26 -24.97 0.95 -6.31
C ARG A 26 -23.98 0.17 -5.44
N LEU A 27 -24.43 -0.53 -4.41
CA LEU A 27 -23.57 -1.38 -3.58
C LEU A 27 -23.07 -2.63 -4.33
N HIS A 28 -23.77 -3.08 -5.38
CA HIS A 28 -23.34 -4.20 -6.21
C HIS A 28 -22.24 -3.83 -7.22
N ASP A 29 -22.08 -2.55 -7.54
CA ASP A 29 -21.06 -2.06 -8.48
C ASP A 29 -19.73 -1.67 -7.79
N VAL A 30 -19.63 -1.79 -6.45
CA VAL A 30 -18.40 -1.55 -5.71
C VAL A 30 -17.48 -2.74 -5.86
N THR A 31 -16.40 -2.58 -6.60
CA THR A 31 -15.33 -3.58 -6.65
C THR A 31 -14.74 -3.76 -5.26
N PRO A 32 -14.72 -4.98 -4.69
CA PRO A 32 -14.11 -5.24 -3.40
C PRO A 32 -12.63 -4.80 -3.41
N TYR A 33 -12.13 -4.31 -2.26
CA TYR A 33 -10.72 -4.02 -2.11
C TYR A 33 -9.89 -5.30 -2.28
N ASP A 34 -8.87 -5.24 -3.13
CA ASP A 34 -8.00 -6.38 -3.41
C ASP A 34 -6.76 -6.33 -2.53
N PHE A 35 -6.75 -7.11 -1.46
CA PHE A 35 -5.60 -7.23 -0.55
C PHE A 35 -4.44 -8.05 -1.15
N ASP A 36 -4.65 -8.73 -2.26
CA ASP A 36 -3.63 -9.51 -2.97
C ASP A 36 -2.89 -8.68 -4.04
N ALA A 37 -3.29 -7.45 -4.22
CA ALA A 37 -2.65 -6.46 -5.08
C ALA A 37 -1.81 -5.47 -4.26
N PRO A 38 -0.92 -4.69 -4.90
CA PRO A 38 -0.17 -3.64 -4.22
C PRO A 38 -1.07 -2.69 -3.43
N PRO A 39 -0.67 -2.28 -2.22
CA PRO A 39 -1.50 -1.48 -1.34
C PRO A 39 -1.82 -0.11 -1.97
N GLN A 40 -3.05 0.33 -1.72
CA GLN A 40 -3.59 1.62 -2.15
C GLN A 40 -3.94 2.48 -0.92
N GLY A 41 -4.72 3.51 -1.12
CA GLY A 41 -5.22 4.37 -0.06
C GLY A 41 -4.13 5.25 0.54
N LEU A 42 -3.47 4.79 1.60
CA LEU A 42 -2.37 5.51 2.25
C LEU A 42 -1.17 5.72 1.31
N PHE A 43 -0.91 4.77 0.43
CA PHE A 43 0.25 4.78 -0.46
C PHE A 43 -0.03 5.53 -1.75
N ARG A 44 0.74 6.59 -2.01
CA ARG A 44 0.75 7.27 -3.30
C ARG A 44 1.53 6.45 -4.33
N THR A 45 2.68 5.92 -3.95
CA THR A 45 3.49 4.96 -4.70
C THR A 45 4.10 3.94 -3.76
N ILE A 46 4.29 2.73 -4.23
CA ILE A 46 5.05 1.69 -3.56
C ILE A 46 5.68 0.78 -4.62
N THR A 47 6.96 0.52 -4.52
CA THR A 47 7.70 -0.28 -5.48
C THR A 47 8.85 -1.02 -4.85
N THR A 48 9.22 -2.15 -5.42
CA THR A 48 10.47 -2.85 -5.12
C THR A 48 11.62 -2.24 -5.93
N ALA A 49 12.81 -2.19 -5.36
CA ALA A 49 13.99 -1.59 -5.98
C ALA A 49 15.28 -2.23 -5.50
N GLU A 50 16.35 -2.04 -6.26
CA GLU A 50 17.70 -2.49 -5.87
C GLU A 50 18.34 -1.60 -4.81
N GLY A 51 17.87 -0.38 -4.65
CA GLY A 51 18.37 0.58 -3.67
C GLY A 51 17.42 1.76 -3.47
N PHE A 52 17.87 2.70 -2.67
CA PHE A 52 17.19 3.97 -2.48
C PHE A 52 18.21 5.09 -2.26
N ASP A 53 17.81 6.32 -2.57
CA ASP A 53 18.53 7.54 -2.24
C ASP A 53 17.66 8.45 -1.39
N GLU A 54 18.31 9.30 -0.60
CA GLU A 54 17.65 10.41 0.07
C GLU A 54 17.87 11.69 -0.74
N GLU A 55 16.79 12.29 -1.17
CA GLU A 55 16.81 13.57 -1.89
C GLU A 55 16.14 14.66 -1.07
N LEU A 56 16.53 15.91 -1.31
CA LEU A 56 15.81 17.05 -0.75
C LEU A 56 14.54 17.28 -1.58
N GLY A 57 13.39 16.96 -1.00
CA GLY A 57 12.09 17.18 -1.63
C GLY A 57 11.76 18.67 -1.79
N PHE A 58 10.70 18.96 -2.51
CA PHE A 58 10.26 20.31 -2.87
C PHE A 58 10.06 21.25 -1.66
N HIS A 59 9.71 20.71 -0.50
CA HIS A 59 9.54 21.45 0.75
C HIS A 59 10.75 21.37 1.69
N ARG A 60 11.93 21.01 1.18
CA ARG A 60 13.17 20.77 1.95
C ARG A 60 13.04 19.64 2.99
N THR A 61 12.08 18.74 2.80
CA THR A 61 12.01 17.50 3.54
C THR A 61 12.84 16.43 2.85
N HIS A 62 13.45 15.55 3.63
CA HIS A 62 14.15 14.40 3.08
C HIS A 62 13.12 13.46 2.45
N GLU A 63 13.31 13.17 1.18
CA GLU A 63 12.46 12.28 0.41
C GLU A 63 13.25 11.03 0.03
N ILE A 64 12.70 9.87 0.33
CA ILE A 64 13.28 8.59 -0.06
C ILE A 64 12.81 8.26 -1.46
N VAL A 65 13.76 8.05 -2.38
CA VAL A 65 13.46 7.72 -3.78
C VAL A 65 14.05 6.37 -4.16
N PRO A 66 13.32 5.55 -4.96
CA PRO A 66 13.84 4.25 -5.37
C PRO A 66 14.96 4.40 -6.39
N VAL A 67 16.00 3.57 -6.24
CA VAL A 67 17.08 3.42 -7.20
C VAL A 67 16.92 2.08 -7.90
N LYS A 68 16.89 2.10 -9.24
CA LYS A 68 16.64 0.94 -10.09
C LYS A 68 15.39 0.16 -9.66
N PRO A 69 14.19 0.75 -9.80
CA PRO A 69 12.94 0.05 -9.53
C PRO A 69 12.84 -1.19 -10.42
N THR A 70 12.58 -2.33 -9.80
CA THR A 70 12.40 -3.61 -10.48
C THR A 70 11.67 -4.58 -9.57
N ASP A 71 10.99 -5.54 -10.14
CA ASP A 71 10.40 -6.69 -9.46
C ASP A 71 11.18 -7.99 -9.72
N ARG A 72 12.36 -7.88 -10.38
CA ARG A 72 13.21 -9.03 -10.74
C ARG A 72 14.60 -8.81 -10.22
N PHE A 73 15.08 -9.76 -9.43
CA PHE A 73 16.39 -9.69 -8.77
C PHE A 73 17.22 -10.94 -9.03
N ARG A 74 18.51 -10.82 -8.84
CA ARG A 74 19.45 -11.92 -8.92
C ARG A 74 19.52 -12.65 -7.59
N PRO A 75 19.89 -13.95 -7.58
CA PRO A 75 20.06 -14.71 -6.33
C PRO A 75 21.09 -14.12 -5.37
N ASP A 76 22.12 -13.44 -5.86
CA ASP A 76 23.18 -12.80 -5.08
C ASP A 76 22.83 -11.40 -4.57
N THR A 77 21.62 -10.90 -4.79
CA THR A 77 21.14 -9.61 -4.29
C THR A 77 21.17 -9.59 -2.76
N GLN A 78 21.93 -8.67 -2.18
CA GLN A 78 22.13 -8.60 -0.73
C GLN A 78 20.94 -8.00 0.01
N ALA A 79 20.23 -7.09 -0.63
CA ALA A 79 19.03 -6.48 -0.08
C ALA A 79 18.05 -6.10 -1.19
N ILE A 80 16.77 -6.29 -0.92
CA ILE A 80 15.67 -5.82 -1.75
C ILE A 80 14.94 -4.77 -0.94
N PHE A 81 14.73 -3.60 -1.53
CA PHE A 81 14.06 -2.50 -0.88
C PHE A 81 12.64 -2.35 -1.38
N ILE A 82 11.72 -2.07 -0.47
CA ILE A 82 10.36 -1.64 -0.78
C ILE A 82 10.30 -0.17 -0.43
N VAL A 83 10.25 0.69 -1.45
CA VAL A 83 10.27 2.14 -1.32
C VAL A 83 8.87 2.68 -1.55
N PHE A 84 8.40 3.52 -0.66
CA PHE A 84 7.04 4.06 -0.73
C PHE A 84 6.99 5.55 -0.49
N HIS A 85 5.99 6.17 -1.11
CA HIS A 85 5.55 7.54 -0.84
C HIS A 85 4.12 7.50 -0.34
N LEU A 86 3.82 8.32 0.64
CA LEU A 86 2.54 8.35 1.34
C LEU A 86 1.74 9.59 0.95
N HIS A 87 0.43 9.44 0.93
CA HIS A 87 -0.47 10.58 0.97
C HIS A 87 -0.38 11.26 2.34
N GLN A 88 -0.84 12.50 2.42
CA GLN A 88 -0.92 13.22 3.68
C GLN A 88 -1.69 12.39 4.72
N HIS A 89 -1.13 12.28 5.90
CA HIS A 89 -1.71 11.60 7.05
C HIS A 89 -1.61 12.47 8.30
N TYR A 90 -2.40 12.15 9.32
CA TYR A 90 -2.60 13.00 10.47
C TYR A 90 -2.23 12.33 11.81
N GLN A 91 -1.62 11.18 11.74
CA GLN A 91 -1.10 10.45 12.89
C GLN A 91 0.09 9.58 12.47
N GLY A 92 0.96 9.28 13.43
CA GLY A 92 2.05 8.32 13.26
C GLY A 92 1.52 6.88 13.27
N PHE A 93 2.23 5.98 12.62
CA PHE A 93 1.94 4.54 12.56
C PHE A 93 3.20 3.78 12.16
N LYS A 94 3.11 2.46 12.15
CA LYS A 94 4.16 1.59 11.63
C LYS A 94 3.72 0.93 10.33
N ILE A 95 4.67 0.75 9.43
CA ILE A 95 4.51 -0.05 8.22
C ILE A 95 5.37 -1.30 8.39
N PHE A 96 4.78 -2.47 8.18
CA PHE A 96 5.45 -3.76 8.27
C PHE A 96 5.45 -4.43 6.91
N GLY A 97 6.55 -5.09 6.57
CA GLY A 97 6.64 -5.99 5.43
C GLY A 97 6.98 -7.39 5.90
N ARG A 98 6.16 -8.38 5.52
CA ARG A 98 6.35 -9.79 5.86
C ARG A 98 6.51 -10.60 4.59
N CYS A 99 7.69 -11.19 4.42
CA CYS A 99 8.08 -11.90 3.20
C CYS A 99 7.82 -13.40 3.30
N PHE A 100 7.20 -13.94 2.27
CA PHE A 100 6.89 -15.37 2.13
C PHE A 100 7.34 -15.89 0.76
N PRO A 101 7.81 -17.16 0.66
CA PRO A 101 8.14 -17.77 -0.61
C PRO A 101 6.87 -18.30 -1.30
N GLU A 102 6.23 -17.49 -2.13
CA GLU A 102 4.95 -17.84 -2.76
C GLU A 102 5.04 -19.05 -3.70
N ALA A 103 6.10 -19.09 -4.53
CA ALA A 103 6.36 -20.18 -5.46
C ALA A 103 7.87 -20.38 -5.60
N VAL A 104 8.47 -21.01 -4.60
CA VAL A 104 9.91 -21.31 -4.52
C VAL A 104 10.09 -22.79 -4.21
N ALA A 105 10.85 -23.48 -5.04
CA ALA A 105 11.06 -24.92 -4.88
C ALA A 105 11.69 -25.25 -3.52
N GLY A 106 11.09 -26.19 -2.79
CA GLY A 106 11.57 -26.66 -1.50
C GLY A 106 11.28 -25.76 -0.30
N LEU A 107 10.53 -24.65 -0.49
CA LEU A 107 10.10 -23.78 0.60
C LEU A 107 8.59 -23.84 0.79
N ASP A 108 8.17 -23.81 2.06
CA ASP A 108 6.77 -23.75 2.45
C ASP A 108 6.24 -22.32 2.26
N PRO A 109 5.21 -22.09 1.41
CA PRO A 109 4.65 -20.76 1.15
C PRO A 109 3.99 -20.11 2.37
N THR A 110 3.71 -20.85 3.42
CA THR A 110 3.13 -20.33 4.67
C THR A 110 4.19 -19.89 5.69
N MET A 111 5.46 -20.22 5.46
CA MET A 111 6.55 -19.86 6.35
C MET A 111 7.13 -18.49 6.02
N MET A 112 7.00 -17.58 6.97
CA MET A 112 7.64 -16.26 6.86
C MET A 112 9.15 -16.39 6.88
N ILE A 113 9.82 -15.86 5.86
CA ILE A 113 11.29 -15.94 5.70
C ILE A 113 12.00 -14.63 6.01
N GLY A 114 11.28 -13.55 6.22
CA GLY A 114 11.84 -12.27 6.58
C GLY A 114 10.75 -11.25 6.88
N GLN A 115 11.12 -10.24 7.65
CA GLN A 115 10.25 -9.11 7.93
C GLN A 115 11.09 -7.87 8.23
N ASP A 116 10.48 -6.73 8.01
CA ASP A 116 11.00 -5.44 8.44
C ASP A 116 9.84 -4.52 8.83
N ALA A 117 10.14 -3.51 9.61
CA ALA A 117 9.17 -2.52 10.04
C ALA A 117 9.80 -1.13 10.10
N MET A 118 9.03 -0.12 9.75
CA MET A 118 9.42 1.28 9.84
C MET A 118 8.35 2.08 10.58
N HIS A 119 8.79 2.87 11.55
CA HIS A 119 7.93 3.87 12.18
C HIS A 119 7.82 5.09 11.27
N ILE A 120 6.59 5.51 11.00
CA ILE A 120 6.26 6.71 10.22
C ILE A 120 5.78 7.79 11.19
N ALA A 121 6.55 8.86 11.27
CA ALA A 121 6.17 10.05 12.03
C ALA A 121 5.14 10.88 11.25
N LEU A 122 4.56 11.86 11.93
CA LEU A 122 3.53 12.72 11.33
C LEU A 122 4.04 13.48 10.10
N GLU A 123 5.30 13.89 10.11
CA GLU A 123 5.96 14.65 9.06
C GLU A 123 6.57 13.79 7.94
N ASP A 124 6.62 12.47 8.12
CA ASP A 124 7.19 11.57 7.12
C ASP A 124 6.19 11.32 5.99
N ASP A 125 6.62 11.50 4.76
CA ASP A 125 5.84 11.27 3.55
C ASP A 125 6.44 10.20 2.63
N SER A 126 7.57 9.62 3.03
CA SER A 126 8.23 8.53 2.32
C SER A 126 9.01 7.65 3.27
N GLY A 127 9.37 6.47 2.81
CA GLY A 127 10.18 5.53 3.57
C GLY A 127 10.50 4.27 2.77
N TYR A 128 11.12 3.33 3.45
CA TYR A 128 11.52 2.06 2.85
C TYR A 128 11.50 0.93 3.88
N LEU A 129 11.33 -0.29 3.35
CA LEU A 129 11.57 -1.54 4.07
C LEU A 129 12.71 -2.28 3.39
N THR A 130 13.47 -3.04 4.16
CA THR A 130 14.62 -3.80 3.68
C THR A 130 14.36 -5.29 3.88
N LEU A 131 14.52 -6.06 2.82
CA LEU A 131 14.47 -7.52 2.85
C LEU A 131 15.84 -8.08 2.53
N SER A 132 16.36 -8.91 3.41
CA SER A 132 17.62 -9.62 3.23
C SER A 132 17.36 -11.08 2.85
N PRO A 133 18.28 -11.74 2.15
CA PRO A 133 18.13 -13.16 1.86
C PRO A 133 18.05 -13.97 3.16
N PRO A 134 17.21 -15.02 3.22
CA PRO A 134 17.02 -15.83 4.44
C PRO A 134 18.27 -16.59 4.86
N GLN A 135 19.18 -16.78 3.94
CA GLN A 135 20.53 -17.36 4.12
C GLN A 135 21.53 -16.50 3.33
N ASP A 136 22.58 -17.10 2.79
CA ASP A 136 23.62 -16.37 2.04
C ASP A 136 23.12 -15.85 0.69
N ALA A 137 22.09 -16.47 0.13
CA ALA A 137 21.51 -16.12 -1.17
C ALA A 137 20.01 -16.40 -1.22
N TRP A 138 19.33 -15.72 -2.15
CA TRP A 138 17.95 -16.01 -2.49
C TRP A 138 17.84 -17.25 -3.35
N LYS A 139 16.86 -18.09 -3.08
CA LYS A 139 16.49 -19.18 -4.00
C LYS A 139 15.65 -18.62 -5.15
N PRO A 140 15.88 -19.06 -6.40
CA PRO A 140 15.05 -18.68 -7.53
C PRO A 140 13.58 -19.02 -7.32
N GLY A 141 12.71 -18.12 -7.74
CA GLY A 141 11.26 -18.28 -7.63
C GLY A 141 10.55 -16.99 -7.33
N ARG A 142 9.25 -17.09 -7.06
CA ARG A 142 8.39 -15.94 -6.77
C ARG A 142 8.15 -15.80 -5.27
N TYR A 143 8.26 -14.59 -4.81
CA TYR A 143 8.05 -14.18 -3.42
C TYR A 143 6.93 -13.18 -3.32
N LYS A 144 6.24 -13.16 -2.19
CA LYS A 144 5.28 -12.12 -1.83
C LYS A 144 5.67 -11.44 -0.53
N VAL A 145 5.30 -10.17 -0.42
CA VAL A 145 5.47 -9.38 0.80
C VAL A 145 4.11 -8.80 1.18
N GLU A 146 3.59 -9.22 2.30
CA GLU A 146 2.39 -8.65 2.88
C GLU A 146 2.74 -7.31 3.55
N ILE A 147 2.05 -6.25 3.14
CA ILE A 147 2.23 -4.90 3.70
C ILE A 147 1.12 -4.65 4.71
N HIS A 148 1.52 -4.42 5.95
CA HIS A 148 0.65 -4.12 7.06
C HIS A 148 0.87 -2.70 7.57
N VAL A 149 -0.18 -2.06 8.04
CA VAL A 149 -0.14 -0.70 8.61
C VAL A 149 -0.88 -0.68 9.92
N GLY A 150 -0.27 -0.12 10.95
CA GLY A 150 -0.86 0.01 12.29
C GLY A 150 0.20 -0.07 13.38
N GLU A 151 -0.23 -0.28 14.61
CA GLU A 151 0.67 -0.45 15.74
C GLU A 151 1.29 -1.84 15.82
N GLN A 152 0.57 -2.84 15.30
CA GLN A 152 0.99 -4.24 15.29
C GLN A 152 0.35 -4.98 14.10
N VAL A 153 0.95 -6.10 13.73
CA VAL A 153 0.40 -7.00 12.71
C VAL A 153 -0.75 -7.80 13.29
N ASN A 154 -1.91 -7.72 12.64
CA ASN A 154 -3.11 -8.50 12.94
C ASN A 154 -3.98 -8.66 11.69
N GLU A 155 -5.14 -9.28 11.81
CA GLU A 155 -6.06 -9.50 10.68
C GLU A 155 -6.58 -8.22 10.03
N MET A 156 -6.63 -7.11 10.78
CA MET A 156 -7.13 -5.81 10.32
C MET A 156 -6.04 -4.90 9.73
N SER A 157 -4.76 -5.25 9.89
CA SER A 157 -3.64 -4.40 9.49
C SER A 157 -3.18 -4.59 8.05
N LEU A 158 -3.58 -5.67 7.38
CA LEU A 158 -3.19 -5.95 6.00
C LEU A 158 -3.73 -4.88 5.04
N MET A 159 -2.82 -4.27 4.27
CA MET A 159 -3.14 -3.23 3.29
C MET A 159 -2.97 -3.69 1.84
N GLY A 160 -2.13 -4.68 1.60
CA GLY A 160 -1.87 -5.18 0.26
C GLY A 160 -0.67 -6.10 0.20
N THR A 161 -0.35 -6.54 -1.00
CA THR A 161 0.72 -7.53 -1.24
C THR A 161 1.60 -7.07 -2.39
N MET A 162 2.90 -7.00 -2.12
CA MET A 162 3.92 -6.79 -3.14
C MET A 162 4.49 -8.14 -3.58
N ARG A 163 4.97 -8.22 -4.81
CA ARG A 163 5.60 -9.44 -5.35
C ARG A 163 6.90 -9.11 -6.04
N PHE A 164 7.84 -10.04 -5.95
CA PHE A 164 9.07 -10.00 -6.72
C PHE A 164 9.51 -11.42 -7.10
N THR A 165 10.34 -11.50 -8.12
CA THR A 165 10.88 -12.76 -8.64
C THR A 165 12.39 -12.75 -8.52
N ILE A 166 12.94 -13.84 -7.98
CA ILE A 166 14.37 -14.12 -8.05
C ILE A 166 14.61 -14.95 -9.29
N LEU A 167 15.47 -14.43 -10.17
CA LEU A 167 15.81 -15.06 -11.43
C LEU A 167 16.68 -16.30 -11.22
N GLU A 168 16.60 -17.24 -12.13
CA GLU A 168 17.56 -18.36 -12.18
C GLU A 168 18.93 -17.85 -12.62
N GLU A 169 20.00 -18.40 -12.06
CA GLU A 169 21.34 -18.16 -12.58
C GLU A 169 21.42 -18.74 -13.99
N LYS A 170 21.79 -17.90 -14.96
CA LYS A 170 22.14 -18.40 -16.28
C LYS A 170 23.45 -19.17 -16.14
N GLN A 171 23.38 -20.47 -16.39
CA GLN A 171 24.56 -21.32 -16.58
C GLN A 171 25.38 -20.84 -17.76
#